data_161dff80b988d14d63e577dc33300dde
#
_entry.id   161dff80b988d14d63e577dc33300dde
#
_cell.length_a   1.000
_cell.length_b   1.000
_cell.length_c   1.000
_cell.angle_alpha   90.00
_cell.angle_beta   90.00
_cell.angle_gamma   90.00
#
_symmetry.space_group_name_H-M   'P 1'
#
loop_
_entity.id
_entity.type
_entity.pdbx_description
1 polymer ?
#
loop_
_entity_poly.entity_id
_entity_poly.type
_entity_poly.pdbx_seq_one_letter_code
_entity_poly.pdbx_strand_id
1 'polypeptide(L)'
;MRRTRHQRRDFCHKESRKIANSYDIVCVEDLDLHAQAQALRFGKAIGDNGFGVFRTSLQYKLDEQGKAFVKIDKWFPSTKTCHHCGTYNPDVVLGQNKWICPGCGKIIPRNKNAALNIRDEGLRVYRQRAR
;
A
#
# COMPACT_ATOMS: atom_id res chain seq x y z
N MET A 1 23.80 8.19 -14.29
CA MET A 1 22.85 8.73 -13.32
C MET A 1 21.55 9.19 -13.94
N ARG A 2 21.57 9.97 -15.01
CA ARG A 2 20.37 10.36 -15.75
C ARG A 2 19.57 9.15 -16.22
N ARG A 3 20.28 8.14 -16.74
CA ARG A 3 19.68 6.91 -17.24
C ARG A 3 18.86 6.18 -16.17
N THR A 4 19.41 6.06 -14.96
CA THR A 4 18.75 5.39 -13.86
C THR A 4 17.46 6.14 -13.43
N ARG A 5 17.52 7.47 -13.40
CA ARG A 5 16.35 8.28 -13.04
C ARG A 5 15.23 8.14 -14.07
N HIS A 6 15.57 8.17 -15.36
CA HIS A 6 14.59 7.98 -16.43
C HIS A 6 14.00 6.57 -16.42
N GLN A 7 14.81 5.57 -16.16
CA GLN A 7 14.35 4.18 -16.06
C GLN A 7 13.37 3.98 -14.91
N ARG A 8 13.63 4.59 -13.74
CA ARG A 8 12.73 4.53 -12.59
C ARG A 8 11.41 5.21 -12.89
N ARG A 9 11.45 6.37 -13.52
CA ARG A 9 10.27 7.12 -13.91
C ARG A 9 9.42 6.34 -14.91
N ASP A 10 10.07 5.77 -15.91
CA ASP A 10 9.42 4.95 -16.92
C ASP A 10 8.75 3.72 -16.27
N PHE A 11 9.45 3.05 -15.36
CA PHE A 11 8.93 1.92 -14.61
C PHE A 11 7.68 2.32 -13.80
N CYS A 12 7.73 3.44 -13.07
CA CYS A 12 6.59 3.92 -12.29
C CYS A 12 5.39 4.23 -13.18
N HIS A 13 5.61 4.83 -14.33
CA HIS A 13 4.54 5.14 -15.26
C HIS A 13 3.91 3.88 -15.85
N LYS A 14 4.72 2.91 -16.23
CA LYS A 14 4.24 1.65 -16.80
C LYS A 14 3.45 0.84 -15.78
N GLU A 15 3.99 0.70 -14.57
CA GLU A 15 3.33 -0.08 -13.51
C GLU A 15 2.05 0.59 -13.03
N SER A 16 2.04 1.92 -12.89
CA SER A 16 0.83 2.63 -12.49
C SER A 16 -0.26 2.52 -13.57
N ARG A 17 0.13 2.51 -14.86
CA ARG A 17 -0.83 2.33 -15.95
C ARG A 17 -1.45 0.93 -15.93
N LYS A 18 -0.65 -0.09 -15.68
CA LYS A 18 -1.16 -1.46 -15.55
C LYS A 18 -2.18 -1.58 -14.42
N ILE A 19 -1.87 -1.01 -13.27
CA ILE A 19 -2.77 -1.06 -12.12
C ILE A 19 -4.05 -0.27 -12.41
N ALA A 20 -3.93 0.95 -12.94
CA ALA A 20 -5.09 1.77 -13.25
C ALA A 20 -6.02 1.12 -14.27
N ASN A 21 -5.46 0.40 -15.25
CA ASN A 21 -6.24 -0.28 -16.26
C ASN A 21 -6.92 -1.55 -15.74
N SER A 22 -6.36 -2.16 -14.68
CA SER A 22 -6.79 -3.48 -14.19
C SER A 22 -7.81 -3.38 -13.05
N TYR A 23 -7.87 -2.27 -12.33
CA TYR A 23 -8.69 -2.15 -11.13
C TYR A 23 -9.53 -0.88 -11.17
N ASP A 24 -10.69 -0.93 -10.56
CA ASP A 24 -11.60 0.22 -10.46
C ASP A 24 -11.39 1.04 -9.19
N ILE A 25 -10.92 0.41 -8.14
CA ILE A 25 -10.66 1.04 -6.85
C ILE A 25 -9.31 0.55 -6.36
N VAL A 26 -8.41 1.48 -6.04
CA VAL A 26 -7.11 1.16 -5.46
C VAL A 26 -7.04 1.80 -4.07
N CYS A 27 -6.71 0.99 -3.07
CA CYS A 27 -6.65 1.43 -1.68
C CYS A 27 -5.20 1.39 -1.21
N VAL A 28 -4.75 2.47 -0.58
CA VAL A 28 -3.39 2.57 -0.06
C VAL A 28 -3.40 3.18 1.34
N GLU A 29 -2.35 2.91 2.09
CA GLU A 29 -2.14 3.58 3.37
C GLU A 29 -1.67 5.01 3.13
N ASP A 30 -2.09 5.93 4.01
CA ASP A 30 -1.62 7.31 3.99
C ASP A 30 -0.30 7.39 4.76
N LEU A 31 0.77 6.92 4.12
CA LEU A 31 2.10 6.83 4.73
C LEU A 31 2.88 8.11 4.56
N ASP A 32 3.73 8.42 5.57
CA ASP A 32 4.77 9.41 5.41
C ASP A 32 5.88 8.78 4.56
N LEU A 33 5.89 9.11 3.28
CA LEU A 33 6.81 8.51 2.32
C LEU A 33 8.27 8.81 2.64
N HIS A 34 8.55 9.99 3.20
CA HIS A 34 9.90 10.37 3.58
C HIS A 34 10.40 9.51 4.75
N ALA A 35 9.61 9.41 5.81
CA ALA A 35 9.95 8.58 6.97
C ALA A 35 10.07 7.11 6.58
N GLN A 36 9.19 6.62 5.71
CA GLN A 36 9.23 5.24 5.24
C GLN A 36 10.51 4.97 4.45
N ALA A 37 10.89 5.87 3.56
CA ALA A 37 12.12 5.72 2.77
C ALA A 37 13.35 5.66 3.66
N GLN A 38 13.40 6.51 4.69
CA GLN A 38 14.50 6.51 5.66
C GLN A 38 14.54 5.21 6.47
N ALA A 39 13.40 4.77 6.99
CA ALA A 39 13.32 3.59 7.83
C ALA A 39 13.69 2.31 7.08
N LEU A 40 13.32 2.21 5.82
CA LEU A 40 13.55 1.03 5.00
C LEU A 40 14.77 1.14 4.11
N ARG A 41 15.43 2.30 4.10
CA ARG A 41 16.59 2.61 3.24
C ARG A 41 16.31 2.40 1.75
N PHE A 42 15.07 2.49 1.35
CA PHE A 42 14.69 2.38 -0.06
C PHE A 42 14.98 3.64 -0.87
N GLY A 43 15.27 4.76 -0.20
CA GLY A 43 15.56 6.01 -0.89
C GLY A 43 16.68 5.90 -1.92
N LYS A 44 17.73 5.11 -1.60
CA LYS A 44 18.83 4.90 -2.53
C LYS A 44 18.48 3.97 -3.68
N ALA A 45 17.63 2.95 -3.45
CA ALA A 45 17.28 1.96 -4.46
C ALA A 45 16.21 2.47 -5.42
N ILE A 46 15.20 3.18 -4.91
CA ILE A 46 14.04 3.63 -5.68
C ILE A 46 14.17 5.11 -6.06
N GLY A 47 15.02 5.86 -5.35
CA GLY A 47 15.13 7.31 -5.45
C GLY A 47 14.19 7.98 -4.46
N ASP A 48 14.55 9.19 -4.05
CA ASP A 48 13.85 9.91 -2.99
C ASP A 48 12.38 10.14 -3.31
N ASN A 49 12.03 10.22 -4.59
CA ASN A 49 10.67 10.51 -5.06
C ASN A 49 10.00 9.30 -5.72
N GLY A 50 10.61 8.11 -5.68
CA GLY A 50 10.09 6.94 -6.39
C GLY A 50 8.66 6.58 -5.99
N PHE A 51 8.39 6.48 -4.70
CA PHE A 51 7.05 6.19 -4.20
C PHE A 51 6.09 7.34 -4.46
N GLY A 52 6.54 8.59 -4.31
CA GLY A 52 5.74 9.77 -4.59
C GLY A 52 5.33 9.84 -6.05
N VAL A 53 6.27 9.61 -6.95
CA VAL A 53 6.00 9.58 -8.40
C VAL A 53 4.99 8.47 -8.73
N PHE A 54 5.18 7.28 -8.19
CA PHE A 54 4.30 6.16 -8.44
C PHE A 54 2.86 6.46 -7.96
N ARG A 55 2.71 6.94 -6.73
CA ARG A 55 1.39 7.24 -6.15
C ARG A 55 0.69 8.37 -6.91
N THR A 56 1.40 9.44 -7.23
CA THR A 56 0.85 10.56 -7.97
C THR A 56 0.43 10.12 -9.37
N SER A 57 1.24 9.32 -10.04
CA SER A 57 0.93 8.79 -11.36
C SER A 57 -0.30 7.88 -11.32
N LEU A 58 -0.38 7.03 -10.31
CA LEU A 58 -1.50 6.11 -10.15
C LEU A 58 -2.81 6.88 -9.89
N GLN A 59 -2.78 7.86 -8.99
CA GLN A 59 -3.95 8.68 -8.67
C GLN A 59 -4.45 9.43 -9.90
N TYR A 60 -3.53 10.08 -10.62
CA TYR A 60 -3.85 10.83 -11.82
C TYR A 60 -4.50 9.93 -12.89
N LYS A 61 -3.94 8.74 -13.11
CA LYS A 61 -4.46 7.81 -14.11
C LYS A 61 -5.81 7.23 -13.74
N LEU A 62 -6.04 6.97 -12.47
CA LEU A 62 -7.34 6.54 -11.97
C LEU A 62 -8.38 7.65 -12.13
N ASP A 63 -8.00 8.89 -11.79
CA ASP A 63 -8.89 10.05 -11.95
C ASP A 63 -9.29 10.23 -13.42
N GLU A 64 -8.36 10.08 -14.34
CA GLU A 64 -8.66 10.17 -15.78
C GLU A 64 -9.69 9.16 -16.24
N GLN A 65 -9.68 7.97 -15.64
CA GLN A 65 -10.56 6.88 -16.02
C GLN A 65 -11.86 6.86 -15.21
N GLY A 66 -12.09 7.87 -14.37
CA GLY A 66 -13.27 7.92 -13.51
C GLY A 66 -13.27 6.88 -12.41
N LYS A 67 -12.10 6.39 -12.02
CA LYS A 67 -11.93 5.37 -11.00
C LYS A 67 -11.51 5.99 -9.67
N ALA A 68 -11.49 5.20 -8.61
CA ALA A 68 -11.24 5.70 -7.26
C ALA A 68 -9.84 5.35 -6.76
N PHE A 69 -9.21 6.32 -6.11
CA PHE A 69 -7.96 6.15 -5.35
C PHE A 69 -8.28 6.50 -3.90
N VAL A 70 -8.19 5.53 -3.00
CA VAL A 70 -8.62 5.67 -1.62
C VAL A 70 -7.41 5.54 -0.70
N LYS A 71 -7.19 6.57 0.13
CA LYS A 71 -6.18 6.54 1.18
C LYS A 71 -6.85 6.20 2.50
N ILE A 72 -6.32 5.22 3.20
CA ILE A 72 -6.79 4.89 4.55
C ILE A 72 -5.88 5.55 5.58
N ASP A 73 -6.38 5.66 6.82
CA ASP A 73 -5.64 6.26 7.93
C ASP A 73 -4.32 5.51 8.15
N LYS A 74 -3.22 6.26 8.29
CA LYS A 74 -1.89 5.69 8.53
C LYS A 74 -1.79 4.92 9.84
N TRP A 75 -2.68 5.17 10.78
CA TRP A 75 -2.71 4.48 12.08
C TRP A 75 -3.53 3.20 12.07
N PHE A 76 -4.18 2.88 10.96
CA PHE A 76 -4.93 1.63 10.83
C PHE A 76 -3.96 0.44 10.94
N PRO A 77 -4.18 -0.51 11.89
CA PRO A 77 -3.22 -1.58 12.15
C PRO A 77 -3.31 -2.72 11.14
N SER A 78 -2.98 -2.44 9.90
CA SER A 78 -3.14 -3.40 8.79
C SER A 78 -2.23 -4.62 8.90
N THR A 79 -0.99 -4.44 9.41
CA THR A 79 -0.02 -5.53 9.49
C THR A 79 -0.23 -6.41 10.73
N LYS A 80 -0.83 -5.87 11.76
CA LYS A 80 -0.96 -6.55 13.07
C LYS A 80 -2.34 -7.16 13.31
N THR A 81 -3.29 -6.91 12.44
CA THR A 81 -4.63 -7.46 12.55
C THR A 81 -4.77 -8.66 11.62
N CYS A 82 -5.22 -9.79 12.15
CA CYS A 82 -5.46 -10.99 11.36
C CYS A 82 -6.67 -10.77 10.45
N HIS A 83 -6.47 -10.85 9.15
CA HIS A 83 -7.55 -10.68 8.18
C HIS A 83 -8.59 -11.80 8.29
N HIS A 84 -8.16 -12.99 8.72
CA HIS A 84 -9.04 -14.15 8.83
C HIS A 84 -10.02 -14.04 10.00
N CYS A 85 -9.53 -13.66 11.21
CA CYS A 85 -10.37 -13.67 12.43
C CYS A 85 -10.51 -12.31 13.12
N GLY A 86 -9.76 -11.29 12.68
CA GLY A 86 -9.85 -9.95 13.26
C GLY A 86 -9.03 -9.73 14.53
N THR A 87 -8.30 -10.75 15.01
CA THR A 87 -7.49 -10.61 16.22
C THR A 87 -6.31 -9.65 15.98
N TYR A 88 -6.14 -8.70 16.90
CA TYR A 88 -4.99 -7.79 16.89
C TYR A 88 -3.83 -8.43 17.64
N ASN A 89 -2.65 -8.48 17.01
CA ASN A 89 -1.44 -9.01 17.61
C ASN A 89 -0.38 -7.92 17.74
N PRO A 90 -0.19 -7.34 18.95
CA PRO A 90 0.79 -6.28 19.16
C PRO A 90 2.24 -6.74 19.04
N ASP A 91 2.50 -8.04 19.07
CA ASP A 91 3.85 -8.60 19.06
C ASP A 91 4.45 -8.74 17.67
N VAL A 92 3.69 -8.45 16.61
CA VAL A 92 4.22 -8.45 15.23
C VAL A 92 5.23 -7.34 15.10
N VAL A 93 6.45 -7.70 14.65
CA VAL A 93 7.55 -6.75 14.51
C VAL A 93 7.90 -6.50 13.04
N LEU A 94 8.48 -5.33 12.80
CA LEU A 94 8.95 -4.95 11.46
C LEU A 94 10.02 -5.95 10.99
N GLY A 95 9.93 -6.37 9.72
CA GLY A 95 10.85 -7.33 9.14
C GLY A 95 10.41 -8.78 9.25
N GLN A 96 9.41 -9.06 10.06
CA GLN A 96 8.83 -10.38 10.19
C GLN A 96 7.91 -10.68 9.01
N ASN A 97 8.25 -11.68 8.18
CA ASN A 97 7.50 -12.00 6.97
C ASN A 97 6.21 -12.77 7.25
N LYS A 98 6.19 -13.54 8.32
CA LYS A 98 5.04 -14.37 8.72
C LYS A 98 4.89 -14.32 10.23
N TRP A 99 3.65 -14.48 10.71
CA TRP A 99 3.39 -14.59 12.14
C TRP A 99 2.22 -15.54 12.37
N ILE A 100 2.16 -16.10 13.55
CA ILE A 100 1.08 -17.04 13.94
C ILE A 100 0.03 -16.24 14.70
N CYS A 101 -1.22 -16.30 14.24
CA CYS A 101 -2.30 -15.58 14.89
C CYS A 101 -2.65 -16.21 16.24
N PRO A 102 -2.59 -15.45 17.34
CA PRO A 102 -2.96 -16.00 18.66
C PRO A 102 -4.44 -16.31 18.78
N GLY A 103 -5.29 -15.76 17.92
CA GLY A 103 -6.72 -16.01 17.94
C GLY A 103 -7.14 -17.26 17.20
N CYS A 104 -6.69 -17.42 15.94
CA CYS A 104 -7.13 -18.54 15.11
C CYS A 104 -6.04 -19.58 14.83
N GLY A 105 -4.78 -19.31 15.22
CA GLY A 105 -3.67 -20.25 15.05
C GLY A 105 -3.12 -20.36 13.63
N LYS A 106 -3.63 -19.60 12.68
CA LYS A 106 -3.15 -19.65 11.31
C LYS A 106 -1.82 -18.93 11.14
N ILE A 107 -1.04 -19.40 10.18
CA ILE A 107 0.18 -18.71 9.75
C ILE A 107 -0.24 -17.56 8.83
N ILE A 108 0.11 -16.35 9.22
CA ILE A 108 -0.32 -15.13 8.52
C ILE A 108 0.85 -14.57 7.71
N PRO A 109 0.76 -14.55 6.37
CA PRO A 109 1.77 -13.87 5.56
C PRO A 109 1.55 -12.36 5.69
N ARG A 110 2.54 -11.68 6.26
CA ARG A 110 2.41 -10.28 6.68
C ARG A 110 1.94 -9.34 5.58
N ASN A 111 2.60 -9.38 4.41
CA ASN A 111 2.30 -8.41 3.35
C ASN A 111 0.93 -8.67 2.71
N LYS A 112 0.60 -9.92 2.47
CA LYS A 112 -0.70 -10.29 1.91
C LYS A 112 -1.83 -9.93 2.88
N ASN A 113 -1.63 -10.22 4.16
CA ASN A 113 -2.58 -9.90 5.22
C ASN A 113 -2.82 -8.39 5.27
N ALA A 114 -1.75 -7.60 5.26
CA ALA A 114 -1.85 -6.14 5.27
C ALA A 114 -2.60 -5.62 4.04
N ALA A 115 -2.31 -6.14 2.87
CA ALA A 115 -2.97 -5.73 1.63
C ALA A 115 -4.48 -6.00 1.68
N LEU A 116 -4.89 -7.17 2.20
CA LEU A 116 -6.29 -7.52 2.34
C LEU A 116 -7.00 -6.60 3.34
N ASN A 117 -6.34 -6.28 4.45
CA ASN A 117 -6.89 -5.36 5.45
C ASN A 117 -7.02 -3.94 4.91
N ILE A 118 -6.03 -3.48 4.15
CA ILE A 118 -6.06 -2.16 3.52
C ILE A 118 -7.19 -2.10 2.50
N ARG A 119 -7.37 -3.15 1.71
CA ARG A 119 -8.46 -3.23 0.75
C ARG A 119 -9.83 -3.10 1.43
N ASP A 120 -10.04 -3.87 2.48
CA ASP A 120 -11.33 -3.89 3.17
C ASP A 120 -11.63 -2.56 3.86
N GLU A 121 -10.63 -1.96 4.52
CA GLU A 121 -10.77 -0.64 5.13
C GLU A 121 -11.00 0.44 4.07
N GLY A 122 -10.27 0.37 2.96
CA GLY A 122 -10.45 1.29 1.85
C GLY A 122 -11.84 1.24 1.24
N LEU A 123 -12.38 0.03 1.10
CA LEU A 123 -13.75 -0.15 0.60
C LEU A 123 -14.77 0.43 1.59
N ARG A 124 -14.53 0.26 2.88
CA ARG A 124 -15.39 0.86 3.91
C ARG A 124 -15.41 2.39 3.79
N VAL A 125 -14.23 3.00 3.66
CA VAL A 125 -14.08 4.44 3.49
C VAL A 125 -14.77 4.91 2.20
N TYR A 126 -14.56 4.19 1.12
CA TYR A 126 -15.16 4.50 -0.18
C TYR A 126 -16.69 4.50 -0.12
N ARG A 127 -17.26 3.50 0.53
CA ARG A 127 -18.72 3.39 0.68
C ARG A 127 -19.29 4.56 1.48
N GLN A 128 -18.55 5.03 2.49
CA GLN A 128 -18.96 6.20 3.27
C GLN A 128 -18.98 7.48 2.42
N ARG A 129 -18.00 7.63 1.51
CA ARG A 129 -17.93 8.77 0.59
C ARG A 129 -19.08 8.78 -0.40
N ALA A 130 -19.54 7.61 -0.82
CA ALA A 130 -20.60 7.46 -1.80
C ALA A 130 -21.99 7.82 -1.27
N ARG A 131 -22.10 7.99 0.05
CA ARG A 131 -23.34 8.44 0.70
C ARG A 131 -23.30 9.95 0.89
#